data_3adab32c1b4ec2994d76b407a9ffcc8e
#
_entry.id   3adab32c1b4ec2994d76b407a9ffcc8e
#
_cell.length_a   1.000
_cell.length_b   1.000
_cell.length_c   1.000
_cell.angle_alpha   90.00
_cell.angle_beta   90.00
_cell.angle_gamma   90.00
#
_symmetry.space_group_name_H-M   'P 1'
#
loop_
_entity.id
_entity.type
_entity.pdbx_description
1 polymer ?
#
loop_
_entity_poly.entity_id
_entity_poly.type
_entity_poly.pdbx_seq_one_letter_code
_entity_poly.pdbx_strand_id
1 'polypeptide(L)'
;MKKIALFVLVACLACACGQKPADPIAEAIVAEMMKNIDQPYEIDVTELQKLDSTSFATEFQRRIGIYDIRLDQNTARMEKYIREGKTNNATRVFEALQRDTKIFNELNAMKEMMGADTLKTAYYDYSYTYSGKVGDQRIAPKKAFATVTPEGKVITFAAERKELHKATGLVIPGYKELLDSFKETEEEEE
;
A
#
# COMPACT_ATOMS: atom_id res chain seq x y z
N MET A 1 -50.03 30.59 48.02
CA MET A 1 -49.29 29.37 48.40
C MET A 1 -48.59 28.85 47.17
N LYS A 2 -47.29 29.18 47.04
CA LYS A 2 -46.48 28.84 45.83
C LYS A 2 -45.80 27.48 46.06
N LYS A 3 -46.13 26.50 45.24
CA LYS A 3 -45.44 25.19 45.25
C LYS A 3 -44.12 25.29 44.47
N ILE A 4 -43.01 25.22 45.16
CA ILE A 4 -41.66 25.17 44.60
C ILE A 4 -41.44 23.69 44.18
N ALA A 5 -41.40 23.44 42.87
CA ALA A 5 -40.98 22.17 42.33
C ALA A 5 -39.45 22.10 42.32
N LEU A 6 -38.90 21.24 43.19
CA LEU A 6 -37.48 20.97 43.28
C LEU A 6 -37.09 20.00 42.12
N PHE A 7 -36.51 20.54 41.05
CA PHE A 7 -35.90 19.74 40.00
C PHE A 7 -34.58 19.17 40.55
N VAL A 8 -34.60 17.90 40.94
CA VAL A 8 -33.35 17.14 41.21
C VAL A 8 -32.74 16.80 39.87
N LEU A 9 -31.73 17.55 39.48
CA LEU A 9 -30.89 17.29 38.32
C LEU A 9 -29.95 16.09 38.72
N VAL A 10 -30.36 14.87 38.38
CA VAL A 10 -29.48 13.72 38.47
C VAL A 10 -28.43 13.87 37.35
N ALA A 11 -27.29 14.44 37.69
CA ALA A 11 -26.13 14.40 36.83
C ALA A 11 -25.63 12.95 36.82
N CYS A 12 -26.01 12.18 35.81
CA CYS A 12 -25.35 10.94 35.47
C CYS A 12 -23.90 11.27 35.09
N LEU A 13 -23.01 11.26 36.05
CA LEU A 13 -21.59 11.12 35.82
C LEU A 13 -21.39 9.74 35.20
N ALA A 14 -21.58 9.66 33.90
CA ALA A 14 -21.00 8.60 33.10
C ALA A 14 -19.49 8.71 33.31
N CYS A 15 -18.94 7.84 34.13
CA CYS A 15 -17.50 7.55 34.11
C CYS A 15 -17.16 7.10 32.69
N ALA A 16 -16.89 8.06 31.82
CA ALA A 16 -16.15 7.83 30.61
C ALA A 16 -14.76 7.39 31.08
N CYS A 17 -14.57 6.07 31.30
CA CYS A 17 -13.26 5.49 31.21
C CYS A 17 -12.63 6.07 29.96
N GLY A 18 -11.58 6.86 30.15
CA GLY A 18 -10.91 7.59 29.09
C GLY A 18 -10.27 6.62 28.08
N GLN A 19 -11.08 6.06 27.20
CA GLN A 19 -10.58 5.53 25.96
C GLN A 19 -10.07 6.76 25.19
N LYS A 20 -8.75 6.84 25.01
CA LYS A 20 -8.19 7.74 24.04
C LYS A 20 -8.98 7.56 22.75
N PRO A 21 -9.43 8.64 22.08
CA PRO A 21 -10.05 8.51 20.77
C PRO A 21 -9.12 7.63 19.92
N ALA A 22 -9.67 6.56 19.35
CA ALA A 22 -8.88 5.65 18.53
C ALA A 22 -8.24 6.45 17.39
N ASP A 23 -6.96 6.23 17.16
CA ASP A 23 -6.25 6.88 16.06
C ASP A 23 -6.84 6.39 14.73
N PRO A 24 -7.34 7.27 13.84
CA PRO A 24 -7.96 6.85 12.58
C PRO A 24 -7.04 5.98 11.71
N ILE A 25 -5.73 6.17 11.80
CA ILE A 25 -4.76 5.33 11.08
C ILE A 25 -4.67 3.94 11.70
N ALA A 26 -4.70 3.84 13.02
CA ALA A 26 -4.75 2.54 13.72
C ALA A 26 -6.02 1.76 13.34
N GLU A 27 -7.19 2.42 13.33
CA GLU A 27 -8.45 1.81 12.89
C GLU A 27 -8.38 1.34 11.44
N ALA A 28 -7.85 2.14 10.52
CA ALA A 28 -7.69 1.78 9.12
C ALA A 28 -6.75 0.57 8.93
N ILE A 29 -5.65 0.51 9.70
CA ILE A 29 -4.73 -0.63 9.69
C ILE A 29 -5.46 -1.90 10.14
N VAL A 30 -6.19 -1.86 11.26
CA VAL A 30 -6.95 -3.02 11.77
C VAL A 30 -8.00 -3.45 10.76
N ALA A 31 -8.77 -2.51 10.20
CA ALA A 31 -9.80 -2.80 9.21
C ALA A 31 -9.23 -3.52 7.97
N GLU A 32 -8.09 -3.06 7.45
CA GLU A 32 -7.47 -3.70 6.29
C GLU A 32 -6.83 -5.06 6.63
N MET A 33 -6.22 -5.20 7.83
CA MET A 33 -5.70 -6.49 8.31
C MET A 33 -6.79 -7.56 8.43
N MET A 34 -7.99 -7.16 8.86
CA MET A 34 -9.10 -8.06 9.17
C MET A 34 -10.10 -8.21 8.02
N LYS A 35 -9.91 -7.54 6.90
CA LYS A 35 -10.83 -7.43 5.76
C LYS A 35 -11.37 -8.77 5.22
N ASN A 36 -10.57 -9.83 5.29
CA ASN A 36 -10.95 -11.17 4.80
C ASN A 36 -11.06 -12.20 5.93
N ILE A 37 -11.23 -11.74 7.17
CA ILE A 37 -11.34 -12.60 8.36
C ILE A 37 -12.80 -12.61 8.82
N ASP A 38 -13.48 -13.72 8.67
CA ASP A 38 -14.89 -13.90 9.07
C ASP A 38 -15.06 -14.22 10.56
N GLN A 39 -13.96 -14.28 11.31
CA GLN A 39 -13.99 -14.58 12.75
C GLN A 39 -14.04 -13.28 13.56
N PRO A 40 -14.69 -13.29 14.75
CA PRO A 40 -14.61 -12.18 15.69
C PRO A 40 -13.16 -11.86 16.04
N TYR A 41 -12.83 -10.58 16.11
CA TYR A 41 -11.48 -10.12 16.45
C TYR A 41 -11.50 -8.96 17.45
N GLU A 42 -10.44 -8.90 18.24
CA GLU A 42 -10.11 -7.79 19.14
C GLU A 42 -8.62 -7.50 18.93
N ILE A 43 -8.31 -6.55 18.06
CA ILE A 43 -6.93 -6.17 17.72
C ILE A 43 -6.67 -4.74 18.18
N ASP A 44 -5.65 -4.59 19.01
CA ASP A 44 -5.13 -3.32 19.45
C ASP A 44 -3.87 -2.96 18.66
N VAL A 45 -3.82 -1.75 18.15
CA VAL A 45 -2.62 -1.14 17.55
C VAL A 45 -2.05 -0.14 18.54
N THR A 46 -0.81 -0.35 18.92
CA THR A 46 -0.07 0.49 19.85
C THR A 46 1.24 0.97 19.23
N GLU A 47 1.92 1.91 19.86
CA GLU A 47 3.21 2.44 19.40
C GLU A 47 3.18 2.89 17.93
N LEU A 48 2.02 3.41 17.46
CA LEU A 48 1.88 3.92 16.11
C LEU A 48 2.77 5.16 15.94
N GLN A 49 3.72 5.07 15.01
CA GLN A 49 4.67 6.13 14.73
C GLN A 49 4.81 6.34 13.22
N LYS A 50 4.61 7.57 12.77
CA LYS A 50 4.94 7.99 11.42
C LYS A 50 6.47 8.05 11.27
N LEU A 51 6.99 7.33 10.28
CA LEU A 51 8.43 7.21 10.04
C LEU A 51 8.90 8.14 8.93
N ASP A 52 8.13 8.21 7.83
CA ASP A 52 8.55 8.89 6.61
C ASP A 52 7.36 9.33 5.78
N SER A 53 7.63 10.14 4.75
CA SER A 53 6.67 10.54 3.72
C SER A 53 7.31 10.44 2.34
N THR A 54 6.59 9.89 1.38
CA THR A 54 7.03 9.75 -0.01
C THR A 54 6.12 10.58 -0.91
N SER A 55 6.70 11.41 -1.78
CA SER A 55 5.96 12.14 -2.80
C SER A 55 5.69 11.25 -4.02
N PHE A 56 4.71 11.65 -4.85
CA PHE A 56 4.50 11.00 -6.14
C PHE A 56 5.75 11.06 -7.02
N ALA A 57 6.51 12.17 -7.03
CA ALA A 57 7.76 12.28 -7.77
C ALA A 57 8.75 11.18 -7.40
N THR A 58 8.93 10.93 -6.10
CA THR A 58 9.82 9.87 -5.59
C THR A 58 9.31 8.49 -5.98
N GLU A 59 7.99 8.26 -5.91
CA GLU A 59 7.41 6.96 -6.27
C GLU A 59 7.51 6.70 -7.78
N PHE A 60 7.25 7.70 -8.63
CA PHE A 60 7.51 7.61 -10.07
C PHE A 60 8.97 7.28 -10.37
N GLN A 61 9.91 7.99 -9.75
CA GLN A 61 11.34 7.74 -9.96
C GLN A 61 11.70 6.30 -9.58
N ARG A 62 11.16 5.78 -8.47
CA ARG A 62 11.37 4.40 -8.05
C ARG A 62 10.83 3.40 -9.08
N ARG A 63 9.60 3.60 -9.58
CA ARG A 63 8.99 2.68 -10.56
C ARG A 63 9.68 2.75 -11.91
N ILE A 64 9.92 3.92 -12.43
CA ILE A 64 10.65 4.14 -13.68
C ILE A 64 12.04 3.48 -13.60
N GLY A 65 12.79 3.68 -12.50
CA GLY A 65 14.08 3.07 -12.30
C GLY A 65 14.07 1.54 -12.26
N ILE A 66 12.99 0.92 -11.75
CA ILE A 66 12.84 -0.55 -11.82
C ILE A 66 12.74 -1.03 -13.26
N TYR A 67 11.94 -0.36 -14.10
CA TYR A 67 11.79 -0.75 -15.50
C TYR A 67 13.04 -0.44 -16.33
N ASP A 68 13.73 0.65 -16.05
CA ASP A 68 15.01 1.00 -16.66
C ASP A 68 16.04 -0.13 -16.46
N ILE A 69 16.23 -0.56 -15.22
CA ILE A 69 17.12 -1.70 -14.90
C ILE A 69 16.67 -2.99 -15.59
N ARG A 70 15.35 -3.26 -15.65
CA ARG A 70 14.82 -4.47 -16.31
C ARG A 70 15.04 -4.44 -17.81
N LEU A 71 14.90 -3.28 -18.47
CA LEU A 71 15.17 -3.09 -19.87
C LEU A 71 16.64 -3.38 -20.19
N ASP A 72 17.58 -2.85 -19.42
CA ASP A 72 19.01 -3.13 -19.59
C ASP A 72 19.33 -4.62 -19.41
N GLN A 73 18.80 -5.24 -18.34
CA GLN A 73 19.03 -6.66 -18.07
C GLN A 73 18.46 -7.56 -19.17
N ASN A 74 17.24 -7.27 -19.65
CA ASN A 74 16.59 -8.07 -20.68
C ASN A 74 17.27 -7.87 -22.03
N THR A 75 17.74 -6.66 -22.36
CA THR A 75 18.55 -6.40 -23.56
C THR A 75 19.81 -7.26 -23.57
N ALA A 76 20.56 -7.25 -22.48
CA ALA A 76 21.78 -8.08 -22.37
C ALA A 76 21.47 -9.60 -22.45
N ARG A 77 20.34 -10.06 -21.89
CA ARG A 77 19.90 -11.46 -22.01
C ARG A 77 19.52 -11.81 -23.44
N MET A 78 18.79 -10.95 -24.12
CA MET A 78 18.38 -11.16 -25.52
C MET A 78 19.61 -11.29 -26.44
N GLU A 79 20.57 -10.38 -26.33
CA GLU A 79 21.82 -10.45 -27.09
C GLU A 79 22.59 -11.76 -26.82
N LYS A 80 22.64 -12.20 -25.57
CA LYS A 80 23.26 -13.48 -25.18
C LYS A 80 22.55 -14.65 -25.86
N TYR A 81 21.22 -14.74 -25.81
CA TYR A 81 20.46 -15.85 -26.41
C TYR A 81 20.57 -15.87 -27.94
N ILE A 82 20.62 -14.70 -28.58
CA ILE A 82 20.86 -14.60 -30.04
C ILE A 82 22.24 -15.18 -30.36
N ARG A 83 23.29 -14.80 -29.65
CA ARG A 83 24.67 -15.34 -29.86
C ARG A 83 24.75 -16.86 -29.63
N GLU A 84 23.94 -17.39 -28.71
CA GLU A 84 23.92 -18.83 -28.39
C GLU A 84 22.96 -19.62 -29.29
N GLY A 85 22.26 -18.98 -30.26
CA GLY A 85 21.28 -19.63 -31.14
C GLY A 85 20.01 -20.12 -30.40
N LYS A 86 19.71 -19.58 -29.22
CA LYS A 86 18.55 -19.95 -28.37
C LYS A 86 17.32 -19.11 -28.74
N THR A 87 16.77 -19.33 -29.95
CA THR A 87 15.70 -18.52 -30.52
C THR A 87 14.49 -18.37 -29.61
N ASN A 88 13.95 -19.48 -29.07
CA ASN A 88 12.74 -19.43 -28.20
C ASN A 88 12.96 -18.60 -26.94
N ASN A 89 14.17 -18.64 -26.36
CA ASN A 89 14.50 -17.82 -25.20
C ASN A 89 14.64 -16.35 -25.57
N ALA A 90 15.20 -16.06 -26.74
CA ALA A 90 15.31 -14.69 -27.28
C ALA A 90 13.91 -14.09 -27.53
N THR A 91 12.96 -14.86 -28.11
CA THR A 91 11.58 -14.44 -28.33
C THR A 91 10.89 -14.04 -27.02
N ARG A 92 10.92 -14.92 -26.01
CA ARG A 92 10.32 -14.61 -24.68
C ARG A 92 10.90 -13.35 -24.03
N VAL A 93 12.21 -13.15 -24.15
CA VAL A 93 12.84 -11.94 -23.62
C VAL A 93 12.44 -10.71 -24.44
N PHE A 94 12.28 -10.83 -25.75
CA PHE A 94 11.78 -9.76 -26.60
C PHE A 94 10.36 -9.32 -26.22
N GLU A 95 9.44 -10.25 -25.98
CA GLU A 95 8.08 -9.96 -25.50
C GLU A 95 8.12 -9.22 -24.13
N ALA A 96 8.97 -9.68 -23.21
CA ALA A 96 9.18 -8.98 -21.94
C ALA A 96 9.75 -7.56 -22.14
N LEU A 97 10.67 -7.35 -23.08
CA LEU A 97 11.20 -6.03 -23.45
C LEU A 97 10.11 -5.11 -23.98
N GLN A 98 9.25 -5.60 -24.89
CA GLN A 98 8.15 -4.81 -25.43
C GLN A 98 7.19 -4.36 -24.32
N ARG A 99 6.79 -5.27 -23.43
CA ARG A 99 5.94 -4.97 -22.28
C ARG A 99 6.58 -3.94 -21.35
N ASP A 100 7.83 -4.19 -20.93
CA ASP A 100 8.55 -3.32 -20.00
C ASP A 100 8.78 -1.92 -20.61
N THR A 101 9.06 -1.83 -21.93
CA THR A 101 9.16 -0.56 -22.66
C THR A 101 7.85 0.22 -22.64
N LYS A 102 6.72 -0.45 -22.88
CA LYS A 102 5.41 0.19 -22.84
C LYS A 102 5.11 0.73 -21.44
N ILE A 103 5.34 -0.07 -20.39
CA ILE A 103 5.12 0.37 -19.01
C ILE A 103 6.05 1.55 -18.65
N PHE A 104 7.31 1.51 -19.05
CA PHE A 104 8.27 2.59 -18.85
C PHE A 104 7.80 3.90 -19.48
N ASN A 105 7.36 3.85 -20.74
CA ASN A 105 6.86 5.02 -21.46
C ASN A 105 5.59 5.59 -20.83
N GLU A 106 4.63 4.73 -20.48
CA GLU A 106 3.38 5.15 -19.84
C GLU A 106 3.63 5.79 -18.45
N LEU A 107 4.56 5.23 -17.65
CA LEU A 107 4.93 5.84 -16.38
C LEU A 107 5.52 7.25 -16.55
N ASN A 108 6.35 7.46 -17.57
CA ASN A 108 6.88 8.80 -17.89
C ASN A 108 5.76 9.74 -18.31
N ALA A 109 4.84 9.30 -19.18
CA ALA A 109 3.68 10.09 -19.59
C ALA A 109 2.75 10.44 -18.42
N MET A 110 2.45 9.48 -17.54
CA MET A 110 1.68 9.73 -16.31
C MET A 110 2.35 10.78 -15.41
N LYS A 111 3.68 10.70 -15.25
CA LYS A 111 4.46 11.67 -14.49
C LYS A 111 4.38 13.07 -15.08
N GLU A 112 4.51 13.19 -16.40
CA GLU A 112 4.40 14.48 -17.11
C GLU A 112 2.99 15.06 -16.97
N MET A 113 1.94 14.24 -17.16
CA MET A 113 0.54 14.67 -17.00
C MET A 113 0.23 15.15 -15.59
N MET A 114 0.80 14.52 -14.57
CA MET A 114 0.61 14.94 -13.18
C MET A 114 1.32 16.28 -12.88
N GLY A 115 2.40 16.62 -13.57
CA GLY A 115 3.11 17.89 -13.48
C GLY A 115 3.48 18.28 -12.04
N ALA A 116 3.05 19.47 -11.59
CA ALA A 116 3.33 19.96 -10.24
C ALA A 116 2.74 19.10 -9.11
N ASP A 117 1.68 18.35 -9.38
CA ASP A 117 1.04 17.47 -8.40
C ASP A 117 1.95 16.29 -8.00
N THR A 118 2.99 16.01 -8.77
CA THR A 118 4.03 15.03 -8.39
C THR A 118 4.73 15.38 -7.08
N LEU A 119 4.74 16.64 -6.67
CA LEU A 119 5.32 17.09 -5.40
C LEU A 119 4.44 16.80 -4.19
N LYS A 120 3.16 16.48 -4.39
CA LYS A 120 2.25 16.09 -3.30
C LYS A 120 2.70 14.78 -2.66
N THR A 121 2.39 14.61 -1.38
CA THR A 121 2.62 13.34 -0.67
C THR A 121 1.73 12.26 -1.27
N ALA A 122 2.35 11.16 -1.68
CA ALA A 122 1.67 9.97 -2.16
C ALA A 122 1.25 9.05 -1.00
N TYR A 123 2.13 8.92 -0.01
CA TYR A 123 1.88 8.10 1.18
C TYR A 123 2.84 8.43 2.33
N TYR A 124 2.48 7.88 3.51
CA TYR A 124 3.27 7.88 4.72
C TYR A 124 3.62 6.45 5.12
N ASP A 125 4.84 6.23 5.58
CA ASP A 125 5.26 5.00 6.23
C ASP A 125 5.04 5.10 7.75
N TYR A 126 4.45 4.07 8.31
CA TYR A 126 4.24 3.92 9.75
C TYR A 126 4.91 2.65 10.27
N SER A 127 5.41 2.71 11.51
CA SER A 127 5.65 1.52 12.34
C SER A 127 4.58 1.44 13.41
N TYR A 128 4.20 0.24 13.79
CA TYR A 128 3.22 0.00 14.84
C TYR A 128 3.46 -1.37 15.50
N THR A 129 2.94 -1.51 16.71
CA THR A 129 2.86 -2.80 17.38
C THR A 129 1.40 -3.21 17.45
N TYR A 130 1.07 -4.43 17.08
CA TYR A 130 -0.27 -4.96 17.20
C TYR A 130 -0.30 -6.21 18.06
N SER A 131 -1.41 -6.39 18.80
CA SER A 131 -1.68 -7.57 19.64
C SER A 131 -3.17 -7.76 19.76
N GLY A 132 -3.60 -8.91 20.25
CA GLY A 132 -5.02 -9.11 20.49
C GLY A 132 -5.49 -10.55 20.35
N LYS A 133 -6.67 -10.73 19.74
CA LYS A 133 -7.34 -12.02 19.59
C LYS A 133 -8.08 -12.10 18.25
N VAL A 134 -8.03 -13.25 17.59
CA VAL A 134 -8.84 -13.57 16.40
C VAL A 134 -9.47 -14.94 16.64
N GLY A 135 -10.79 -15.01 16.73
CA GLY A 135 -11.49 -16.20 17.21
C GLY A 135 -10.98 -16.57 18.61
N ASP A 136 -10.48 -17.79 18.77
CA ASP A 136 -9.88 -18.28 20.03
C ASP A 136 -8.35 -18.12 20.10
N GLN A 137 -7.72 -17.64 19.03
CA GLN A 137 -6.28 -17.49 18.95
C GLN A 137 -5.83 -16.14 19.51
N ARG A 138 -4.93 -16.17 20.49
CA ARG A 138 -4.28 -14.99 21.04
C ARG A 138 -3.05 -14.61 20.20
N ILE A 139 -2.97 -13.35 19.83
CA ILE A 139 -1.84 -12.76 19.12
C ILE A 139 -0.96 -12.01 20.12
N ALA A 140 0.25 -12.49 20.32
CA ALA A 140 1.24 -11.78 21.14
C ALA A 140 1.67 -10.48 20.43
N PRO A 141 2.17 -9.46 21.17
CA PRO A 141 2.63 -8.21 20.58
C PRO A 141 3.65 -8.44 19.44
N LYS A 142 3.38 -7.88 18.28
CA LYS A 142 4.24 -7.97 17.09
C LYS A 142 4.43 -6.58 16.49
N LYS A 143 5.67 -6.23 16.16
CA LYS A 143 5.98 -5.03 15.40
C LYS A 143 5.73 -5.28 13.93
N ALA A 144 5.14 -4.29 13.27
CA ALA A 144 4.90 -4.30 11.83
C ALA A 144 5.01 -2.88 11.27
N PHE A 145 4.86 -2.78 9.95
CA PHE A 145 4.94 -1.55 9.20
C PHE A 145 3.75 -1.46 8.25
N ALA A 146 3.28 -0.24 7.99
CA ALA A 146 2.21 0.03 7.03
C ALA A 146 2.55 1.27 6.21
N THR A 147 2.06 1.28 4.97
CA THR A 147 2.04 2.46 4.11
C THR A 147 0.62 2.93 3.96
N VAL A 148 0.36 4.21 4.24
CA VAL A 148 -0.99 4.78 4.27
C VAL A 148 -1.03 6.08 3.47
N THR A 149 -2.06 6.25 2.61
CA THR A 149 -2.24 7.50 1.85
C THR A 149 -2.61 8.66 2.77
N PRO A 150 -2.49 9.92 2.29
CA PRO A 150 -2.94 11.09 3.07
C PRO A 150 -4.41 11.02 3.48
N GLU A 151 -5.26 10.31 2.72
CA GLU A 151 -6.69 10.12 3.00
C GLU A 151 -6.97 8.98 3.98
N GLY A 152 -5.92 8.33 4.53
CA GLY A 152 -6.05 7.25 5.50
C GLY A 152 -6.24 5.85 4.91
N LYS A 153 -6.10 5.67 3.59
CA LYS A 153 -6.19 4.34 2.96
C LYS A 153 -4.88 3.58 3.13
N VAL A 154 -4.95 2.38 3.71
CA VAL A 154 -3.80 1.46 3.78
C VAL A 154 -3.52 0.88 2.40
N ILE A 155 -2.26 0.97 1.96
CA ILE A 155 -1.80 0.47 0.66
C ILE A 155 -1.19 -0.93 0.84
N THR A 156 -0.35 -1.07 1.85
CA THR A 156 0.34 -2.32 2.17
C THR A 156 0.78 -2.33 3.62
N PHE A 157 0.99 -3.52 4.14
CA PHE A 157 1.64 -3.74 5.43
C PHE A 157 2.63 -4.91 5.33
N ALA A 158 3.67 -4.88 6.16
CA ALA A 158 4.75 -5.86 6.15
C ALA A 158 5.35 -6.04 7.54
N ALA A 159 5.95 -7.20 7.78
CA ALA A 159 6.72 -7.46 9.00
C ALA A 159 8.06 -6.71 9.01
N GLU A 160 8.62 -6.42 7.85
CA GLU A 160 9.88 -5.69 7.71
C GLU A 160 9.71 -4.44 6.84
N ARG A 161 10.33 -3.32 7.24
CA ARG A 161 10.23 -2.05 6.53
C ARG A 161 10.64 -2.13 5.04
N LYS A 162 11.68 -2.92 4.73
CA LYS A 162 12.17 -3.09 3.34
C LYS A 162 11.13 -3.67 2.37
N GLU A 163 10.12 -4.37 2.90
CA GLU A 163 9.06 -5.00 2.12
C GLU A 163 7.92 -4.05 1.75
N LEU A 164 7.79 -2.91 2.46
CA LEU A 164 6.69 -1.96 2.28
C LEU A 164 6.55 -1.45 0.84
N HIS A 165 7.67 -1.17 0.19
CA HIS A 165 7.64 -0.47 -1.10
C HIS A 165 7.40 -1.38 -2.31
N LYS A 166 7.13 -2.68 -2.12
CA LYS A 166 6.83 -3.60 -3.22
C LYS A 166 5.53 -3.23 -3.94
N ALA A 167 4.49 -2.86 -3.20
CA ALA A 167 3.16 -2.55 -3.74
C ALA A 167 2.84 -1.05 -3.85
N THR A 168 3.73 -0.15 -3.41
CA THR A 168 3.42 1.29 -3.34
C THR A 168 3.18 1.96 -4.69
N GLY A 169 3.64 1.39 -5.79
CA GLY A 169 3.34 1.90 -7.13
C GLY A 169 1.84 2.03 -7.42
N LEU A 170 1.00 1.24 -6.74
CA LEU A 170 -0.46 1.27 -6.87
C LEU A 170 -1.11 2.59 -6.40
N VAL A 171 -0.35 3.50 -5.77
CA VAL A 171 -0.83 4.87 -5.48
C VAL A 171 -0.79 5.79 -6.70
N ILE A 172 0.02 5.44 -7.71
CA ILE A 172 0.10 6.21 -8.96
C ILE A 172 -1.22 6.03 -9.70
N PRO A 173 -1.97 7.12 -10.00
CA PRO A 173 -3.22 7.03 -10.75
C PRO A 173 -3.01 6.36 -12.11
N GLY A 174 -3.84 5.37 -12.44
CA GLY A 174 -3.76 4.63 -13.72
C GLY A 174 -2.71 3.52 -13.78
N TYR A 175 -1.80 3.41 -12.80
CA TYR A 175 -0.74 2.40 -12.86
C TYR A 175 -1.28 0.97 -12.65
N LYS A 176 -2.30 0.81 -11.80
CA LYS A 176 -2.94 -0.51 -11.61
C LYS A 176 -3.61 -0.97 -12.90
N GLU A 177 -4.38 -0.11 -13.53
CA GLU A 177 -5.09 -0.36 -14.78
C GLU A 177 -4.10 -0.69 -15.91
N LEU A 178 -2.98 0.01 -15.96
CA LEU A 178 -1.89 -0.30 -16.89
C LEU A 178 -1.35 -1.72 -16.67
N LEU A 179 -1.07 -2.12 -15.44
CA LEU A 179 -0.57 -3.46 -15.13
C LEU A 179 -1.61 -4.55 -15.44
N ASP A 180 -2.88 -4.30 -15.14
CA ASP A 180 -3.95 -5.26 -15.36
C ASP A 180 -4.19 -5.48 -16.87
N SER A 181 -4.03 -4.45 -17.72
CA SER A 181 -4.14 -4.60 -19.18
C SER A 181 -3.15 -5.58 -19.81
N PHE A 182 -2.04 -5.87 -19.13
CA PHE A 182 -1.06 -6.87 -19.60
C PHE A 182 -1.37 -8.29 -19.13
N LYS A 183 -2.16 -8.46 -18.07
CA LYS A 183 -2.58 -9.78 -17.59
C LYS A 183 -3.67 -10.38 -18.46
N GLU A 184 -4.65 -9.56 -18.88
CA GLU A 184 -5.74 -9.97 -19.76
C GLU A 184 -5.23 -10.49 -21.10
N THR A 185 -4.14 -9.89 -21.63
CA THR A 185 -3.53 -10.31 -22.89
C THR A 185 -2.84 -11.67 -22.78
N GLU A 186 -2.30 -12.03 -21.62
CA GLU A 186 -1.63 -13.33 -21.39
C GLU A 186 -2.66 -14.48 -21.25
N GLU A 187 -3.88 -14.20 -20.76
CA GLU A 187 -4.97 -15.21 -20.63
C GLU A 187 -5.70 -15.48 -21.95
N GLU A 188 -5.66 -14.58 -22.92
CA GLU A 188 -6.29 -14.76 -24.25
C GLU A 188 -5.40 -15.56 -25.22
N GLU A 189 -4.11 -15.73 -24.93
CA GLU A 189 -3.14 -16.45 -25.78
C GLU A 189 -2.88 -17.91 -25.35
N GLU A 190 -3.47 -18.39 -24.23
CA GLU A 190 -3.44 -19.79 -23.77
C GLU A 190 -4.68 -20.59 -24.25
#